data_a9fc4221958f3f1009ab545c47c111aa
#
_entry.id   a9fc4221958f3f1009ab545c47c111aa
#
_cell.length_a   1.000
_cell.length_b   1.000
_cell.length_c   1.000
_cell.angle_alpha   90.00
_cell.angle_beta   90.00
_cell.angle_gamma   90.00
#
_symmetry.space_group_name_H-M   'P 1'
#
loop_
_entity.id
_entity.type
_entity.pdbx_description
1 polymer ?
#
loop_
_entity_poly.entity_id
_entity_poly.type
_entity_poly.pdbx_seq_one_letter_code
_entity_poly.pdbx_strand_id
1 'polypeptide(L)'
;MNNLEWTKNILVTANELRSPVILGTSMGAIKYMGGFKTVASLVKSLVSDLKISVPVVLHLDHGDFESCFKAIEAGFTSVMFDGSMLSMDENLERTKAVVEFAKRFNVSVEAEVGAIGGEEDGIASAGVISNVSDALKMKETGIDVLAAGIGNIHGKYPESWKSLDFETLSKISNATDIGIVLHGGSGIPTEQVVKAISLRVTKINVNTELQLAFADAVEKFVLSGESKKGKNFDPRKLLATGCKAICETVKEKIVIFNSQNRY
;
A
#
# COMPACT_ATOMS: atom_id res chain seq x y z
N MET A 1 -2.04 -5.40 -3.21
CA MET A 1 -2.39 -6.45 -4.20
C MET A 1 -3.27 -7.50 -3.56
N ASN A 2 -4.23 -8.07 -4.31
CA ASN A 2 -5.26 -8.93 -3.73
C ASN A 2 -5.31 -10.35 -4.31
N ASN A 3 -4.70 -10.59 -5.47
CA ASN A 3 -4.67 -11.89 -6.16
C ASN A 3 -3.67 -11.89 -7.32
N LEU A 4 -3.68 -12.94 -8.15
CA LEU A 4 -2.82 -13.08 -9.33
C LEU A 4 -3.02 -11.95 -10.35
N GLU A 5 -4.28 -11.56 -10.61
CA GLU A 5 -4.64 -10.53 -11.59
C GLU A 5 -4.03 -9.18 -11.21
N TRP A 6 -4.17 -8.78 -9.93
CA TRP A 6 -3.54 -7.55 -9.41
C TRP A 6 -2.02 -7.62 -9.53
N THR A 7 -1.42 -8.66 -8.95
CA THR A 7 0.04 -8.82 -8.88
C THR A 7 0.68 -8.74 -10.26
N LYS A 8 0.17 -9.53 -11.20
CA LYS A 8 0.70 -9.58 -12.57
C LYS A 8 0.59 -8.24 -13.27
N ASN A 9 -0.59 -7.62 -13.24
CA ASN A 9 -0.83 -6.40 -14.01
C ASN A 9 -0.10 -5.18 -13.41
N ILE A 10 0.02 -5.09 -12.09
CA ILE A 10 0.84 -4.07 -11.44
C ILE A 10 2.32 -4.22 -11.84
N LEU A 11 2.87 -5.45 -11.75
CA LEU A 11 4.26 -5.72 -12.09
C LEU A 11 4.59 -5.38 -13.54
N VAL A 12 3.76 -5.84 -14.50
CA VAL A 12 3.95 -5.57 -15.93
C VAL A 12 3.92 -4.08 -16.20
N THR A 13 2.92 -3.37 -15.65
CA THR A 13 2.77 -1.92 -15.86
C THR A 13 3.93 -1.14 -15.25
N ALA A 14 4.36 -1.48 -14.04
CA ALA A 14 5.51 -0.84 -13.40
C ALA A 14 6.81 -1.07 -14.21
N ASN A 15 6.99 -2.28 -14.73
CA ASN A 15 8.15 -2.62 -15.57
C ASN A 15 8.16 -1.86 -16.91
N GLU A 16 7.01 -1.76 -17.58
CA GLU A 16 6.86 -0.97 -18.81
C GLU A 16 7.22 0.50 -18.60
N LEU A 17 6.83 1.08 -17.46
CA LEU A 17 7.09 2.49 -17.14
C LEU A 17 8.41 2.72 -16.42
N ARG A 18 9.22 1.67 -16.21
CA ARG A 18 10.50 1.73 -15.49
C ARG A 18 10.37 2.38 -14.13
N SER A 19 9.32 1.99 -13.41
CA SER A 19 8.99 2.50 -12.08
C SER A 19 9.24 1.43 -11.00
N PRO A 20 10.01 1.70 -9.96
CA PRO A 20 10.00 0.86 -8.77
C PRO A 20 8.57 0.71 -8.21
N VAL A 21 8.24 -0.44 -7.64
CA VAL A 21 6.90 -0.70 -7.12
C VAL A 21 6.93 -1.45 -5.78
N ILE A 22 6.02 -1.06 -4.89
CA ILE A 22 5.76 -1.76 -3.63
C ILE A 22 4.43 -2.50 -3.77
N LEU A 23 4.46 -3.81 -3.63
CA LEU A 23 3.28 -4.68 -3.61
C LEU A 23 2.80 -4.82 -2.17
N GLY A 24 1.94 -3.91 -1.71
CA GLY A 24 1.31 -3.99 -0.39
C GLY A 24 0.25 -5.08 -0.36
N THR A 25 0.23 -5.87 0.72
CA THR A 25 -0.70 -6.98 0.92
C THR A 25 -1.19 -6.95 2.36
N SER A 26 -2.50 -6.70 2.55
CA SER A 26 -3.12 -6.70 3.87
C SER A 26 -3.35 -8.12 4.41
N MET A 27 -3.65 -8.24 5.68
CA MET A 27 -3.96 -9.52 6.32
C MET A 27 -5.15 -10.22 5.67
N GLY A 28 -6.19 -9.44 5.27
CA GLY A 28 -7.34 -9.96 4.54
C GLY A 28 -6.96 -10.56 3.19
N ALA A 29 -6.12 -9.87 2.43
CA ALA A 29 -5.61 -10.35 1.15
C ALA A 29 -4.70 -11.58 1.31
N ILE A 30 -3.84 -11.62 2.31
CA ILE A 30 -3.00 -12.80 2.62
C ILE A 30 -3.86 -14.01 2.94
N LYS A 31 -4.88 -13.85 3.77
CA LYS A 31 -5.83 -14.92 4.10
C LYS A 31 -6.57 -15.41 2.85
N TYR A 32 -7.05 -14.49 2.01
CA TYR A 32 -7.72 -14.82 0.75
C TYR A 32 -6.83 -15.63 -0.20
N MET A 33 -5.56 -15.26 -0.33
CA MET A 33 -4.60 -15.94 -1.21
C MET A 33 -4.02 -17.24 -0.62
N GLY A 34 -4.36 -17.60 0.62
CA GLY A 34 -3.94 -18.87 1.22
C GLY A 34 -2.73 -18.80 2.16
N GLY A 35 -2.21 -17.61 2.45
CA GLY A 35 -1.17 -17.40 3.48
C GLY A 35 0.11 -16.73 2.97
N PHE A 36 0.98 -16.37 3.91
CA PHE A 36 2.22 -15.62 3.65
C PHE A 36 3.14 -16.28 2.62
N LYS A 37 3.40 -17.56 2.74
CA LYS A 37 4.28 -18.30 1.80
C LYS A 37 3.70 -18.35 0.39
N THR A 38 2.39 -18.49 0.25
CA THR A 38 1.71 -18.45 -1.06
C THR A 38 1.91 -17.10 -1.73
N VAL A 39 1.71 -16.01 -0.99
CA VAL A 39 1.90 -14.64 -1.47
C VAL A 39 3.36 -14.41 -1.89
N ALA A 40 4.32 -14.76 -1.03
CA ALA A 40 5.75 -14.59 -1.34
C ALA A 40 6.18 -15.42 -2.57
N SER A 41 5.70 -16.66 -2.67
CA SER A 41 5.99 -17.53 -3.82
C SER A 41 5.37 -16.97 -5.11
N LEU A 42 4.13 -16.49 -5.08
CA LEU A 42 3.45 -15.88 -6.21
C LEU A 42 4.26 -14.70 -6.76
N VAL A 43 4.64 -13.75 -5.89
CA VAL A 43 5.41 -12.56 -6.31
C VAL A 43 6.76 -12.97 -6.87
N LYS A 44 7.50 -13.82 -6.16
CA LYS A 44 8.83 -14.28 -6.60
C LYS A 44 8.79 -14.97 -7.96
N SER A 45 7.81 -15.85 -8.19
CA SER A 45 7.64 -16.54 -9.47
C SER A 45 7.28 -15.57 -10.59
N LEU A 46 6.34 -14.65 -10.36
CA LEU A 46 5.96 -13.67 -11.38
C LEU A 46 7.11 -12.72 -11.74
N VAL A 47 7.88 -12.26 -10.77
CA VAL A 47 9.06 -11.41 -11.03
C VAL A 47 10.05 -12.16 -11.93
N SER A 48 10.30 -13.43 -11.65
CA SER A 48 11.21 -14.28 -12.44
C SER A 48 10.66 -14.57 -13.84
N ASP A 49 9.45 -15.10 -13.93
CA ASP A 49 8.88 -15.59 -15.20
C ASP A 49 8.58 -14.45 -16.18
N LEU A 50 8.13 -13.30 -15.67
CA LEU A 50 7.86 -12.10 -16.48
C LEU A 50 9.13 -11.25 -16.73
N LYS A 51 10.29 -11.67 -16.20
CA LYS A 51 11.56 -10.94 -16.33
C LYS A 51 11.45 -9.47 -15.90
N ILE A 52 10.78 -9.24 -14.76
CA ILE A 52 10.63 -7.90 -14.20
C ILE A 52 12.00 -7.37 -13.81
N SER A 53 12.39 -6.24 -14.37
CA SER A 53 13.71 -5.63 -14.16
C SER A 53 13.72 -4.49 -13.17
N VAL A 54 12.56 -3.88 -12.90
CA VAL A 54 12.46 -2.81 -11.90
C VAL A 54 12.51 -3.35 -10.47
N PRO A 55 12.96 -2.55 -9.50
CA PRO A 55 12.90 -2.93 -8.09
C PRO A 55 11.46 -3.22 -7.65
N VAL A 56 11.26 -4.36 -6.98
CA VAL A 56 9.97 -4.79 -6.43
C VAL A 56 10.13 -5.06 -4.95
N VAL A 57 9.29 -4.43 -4.15
CA VAL A 57 9.17 -4.70 -2.71
C VAL A 57 7.88 -5.46 -2.46
N LEU A 58 7.96 -6.57 -1.73
CA LEU A 58 6.78 -7.25 -1.17
C LEU A 58 6.60 -6.79 0.27
N HIS A 59 5.48 -6.13 0.55
CA HIS A 59 5.20 -5.42 1.79
C HIS A 59 3.96 -5.99 2.50
N LEU A 60 4.09 -6.29 3.79
CA LEU A 60 2.95 -6.53 4.67
C LEU A 60 2.35 -5.18 5.07
N ASP A 61 1.08 -4.97 4.75
CA ASP A 61 0.33 -3.75 5.02
C ASP A 61 -0.59 -3.96 6.24
N HIS A 62 -0.56 -3.06 7.21
CA HIS A 62 -1.31 -3.15 8.48
C HIS A 62 -1.18 -4.51 9.20
N GLY A 63 0.05 -4.97 9.41
CA GLY A 63 0.32 -6.21 10.12
C GLY A 63 0.19 -6.07 11.64
N ASP A 64 -0.41 -7.07 12.30
CA ASP A 64 -0.26 -7.22 13.74
C ASP A 64 1.16 -7.68 14.12
N PHE A 65 1.46 -7.68 15.42
CA PHE A 65 2.78 -8.00 15.94
C PHE A 65 3.29 -9.37 15.45
N GLU A 66 2.48 -10.41 15.58
CA GLU A 66 2.84 -11.79 15.19
C GLU A 66 2.96 -11.95 13.68
N SER A 67 2.12 -11.24 12.92
CA SER A 67 2.10 -11.29 11.45
C SER A 67 3.36 -10.69 10.84
N CYS A 68 3.97 -9.69 11.47
CA CYS A 68 5.24 -9.13 11.02
C CYS A 68 6.34 -10.20 10.99
N PHE A 69 6.47 -11.01 12.03
CA PHE A 69 7.47 -12.09 12.07
C PHE A 69 7.19 -13.16 11.01
N LYS A 70 5.92 -13.58 10.88
CA LYS A 70 5.50 -14.58 9.89
C LYS A 70 5.75 -14.12 8.45
N ALA A 71 5.51 -12.83 8.16
CA ALA A 71 5.77 -12.24 6.87
C ALA A 71 7.27 -12.24 6.54
N ILE A 72 8.10 -11.79 7.48
CA ILE A 72 9.56 -11.77 7.35
C ILE A 72 10.08 -13.20 7.07
N GLU A 73 9.67 -14.18 7.87
CA GLU A 73 10.07 -15.59 7.70
C GLU A 73 9.59 -16.19 6.37
N ALA A 74 8.46 -15.72 5.84
CA ALA A 74 7.93 -16.15 4.56
C ALA A 74 8.64 -15.54 3.34
N GLY A 75 9.49 -14.50 3.56
CA GLY A 75 10.26 -13.83 2.51
C GLY A 75 9.69 -12.51 2.03
N PHE A 76 8.88 -11.84 2.84
CA PHE A 76 8.52 -10.42 2.62
C PHE A 76 9.76 -9.56 2.81
N THR A 77 9.90 -8.53 2.00
CA THR A 77 11.06 -7.63 2.01
C THR A 77 10.79 -6.31 2.74
N SER A 78 9.56 -6.11 3.17
CA SER A 78 9.11 -4.98 3.98
C SER A 78 7.89 -5.38 4.80
N VAL A 79 7.76 -4.82 6.01
CA VAL A 79 6.59 -5.03 6.86
C VAL A 79 6.17 -3.72 7.51
N MET A 80 4.86 -3.50 7.65
CA MET A 80 4.30 -2.49 8.52
C MET A 80 3.75 -3.14 9.77
N PHE A 81 4.23 -2.71 10.93
CA PHE A 81 3.59 -2.99 12.20
C PHE A 81 2.60 -1.87 12.53
N ASP A 82 1.32 -2.23 12.61
CA ASP A 82 0.25 -1.31 12.97
C ASP A 82 -0.06 -1.41 14.47
N GLY A 83 0.54 -0.49 15.23
CA GLY A 83 0.30 -0.33 16.66
C GLY A 83 -0.60 0.87 16.98
N SER A 84 -1.32 1.45 16.00
CA SER A 84 -2.12 2.69 16.16
C SER A 84 -3.22 2.59 17.22
N MET A 85 -3.71 1.37 17.50
CA MET A 85 -4.73 1.10 18.53
C MET A 85 -4.14 0.82 19.92
N LEU A 86 -2.81 0.76 20.05
CA LEU A 86 -2.11 0.52 21.31
C LEU A 86 -1.77 1.85 22.02
N SER A 87 -1.37 1.77 23.29
CA SER A 87 -0.72 2.91 23.92
C SER A 87 0.59 3.24 23.20
N MET A 88 1.03 4.49 23.25
CA MET A 88 2.28 4.89 22.60
C MET A 88 3.48 4.09 23.09
N ASP A 89 3.57 3.83 24.38
CA ASP A 89 4.68 3.06 24.97
C ASP A 89 4.68 1.61 24.47
N GLU A 90 3.53 0.96 24.39
CA GLU A 90 3.40 -0.39 23.87
C GLU A 90 3.67 -0.45 22.36
N ASN A 91 3.21 0.56 21.59
CA ASN A 91 3.52 0.67 20.17
C ASN A 91 5.04 0.77 19.95
N LEU A 92 5.73 1.61 20.70
CA LEU A 92 7.19 1.78 20.62
C LEU A 92 7.93 0.50 20.96
N GLU A 93 7.55 -0.17 22.07
CA GLU A 93 8.18 -1.43 22.51
C GLU A 93 8.06 -2.51 21.44
N ARG A 94 6.85 -2.74 20.92
CA ARG A 94 6.59 -3.75 19.90
C ARG A 94 7.23 -3.40 18.57
N THR A 95 7.18 -2.13 18.15
CA THR A 95 7.87 -1.66 16.93
C THR A 95 9.36 -1.96 17.02
N LYS A 96 10.00 -1.64 18.15
CA LYS A 96 11.42 -1.92 18.36
C LYS A 96 11.75 -3.41 18.23
N ALA A 97 10.93 -4.28 18.81
CA ALA A 97 11.11 -5.72 18.68
C ALA A 97 10.99 -6.20 17.21
N VAL A 98 10.02 -5.67 16.44
CA VAL A 98 9.89 -5.96 15.00
C VAL A 98 11.12 -5.47 14.25
N VAL A 99 11.60 -4.25 14.50
CA VAL A 99 12.81 -3.68 13.87
C VAL A 99 14.05 -4.54 14.16
N GLU A 100 14.26 -4.94 15.41
CA GLU A 100 15.39 -5.81 15.79
C GLU A 100 15.35 -7.16 15.07
N PHE A 101 14.17 -7.74 14.91
CA PHE A 101 14.02 -8.98 14.17
C PHE A 101 14.24 -8.77 12.66
N ALA A 102 13.61 -7.75 12.07
CA ALA A 102 13.68 -7.44 10.64
C ALA A 102 15.11 -7.18 10.16
N LYS A 103 15.94 -6.50 10.97
CA LYS A 103 17.37 -6.27 10.68
C LYS A 103 18.15 -7.53 10.40
N ARG A 104 17.82 -8.66 11.04
CA ARG A 104 18.48 -9.96 10.83
C ARG A 104 18.25 -10.53 9.43
N PHE A 105 17.19 -10.08 8.77
CA PHE A 105 16.77 -10.54 7.44
C PHE A 105 16.92 -9.44 6.37
N ASN A 106 17.43 -8.27 6.72
CA ASN A 106 17.50 -7.10 5.84
C ASN A 106 16.14 -6.69 5.28
N VAL A 107 15.11 -6.69 6.15
CA VAL A 107 13.74 -6.31 5.85
C VAL A 107 13.47 -4.92 6.40
N SER A 108 12.86 -4.04 5.60
CA SER A 108 12.49 -2.69 6.04
C SER A 108 11.21 -2.71 6.89
N VAL A 109 11.14 -1.77 7.83
CA VAL A 109 10.02 -1.64 8.77
C VAL A 109 9.36 -0.28 8.63
N GLU A 110 8.04 -0.32 8.50
CA GLU A 110 7.13 0.82 8.60
C GLU A 110 6.37 0.72 9.92
N ALA A 111 6.08 1.85 10.56
CA ALA A 111 5.18 1.92 11.70
C ALA A 111 4.31 3.16 11.62
N GLU A 112 3.23 3.19 12.39
CA GLU A 112 2.23 4.26 12.37
C GLU A 112 2.21 5.05 13.67
N VAL A 113 2.05 6.37 13.53
CA VAL A 113 1.73 7.28 14.64
C VAL A 113 0.47 8.08 14.33
N GLY A 114 -0.29 8.43 15.38
CA GLY A 114 -1.66 8.86 15.24
C GLY A 114 -2.53 7.67 14.80
N ALA A 115 -3.55 7.94 14.01
CA ALA A 115 -4.35 6.90 13.37
C ALA A 115 -4.93 7.40 12.04
N ILE A 116 -4.86 6.56 11.00
CA ILE A 116 -5.51 6.83 9.72
C ILE A 116 -7.01 6.59 9.87
N GLY A 117 -7.82 7.49 9.33
CA GLY A 117 -9.28 7.36 9.38
C GLY A 117 -9.83 6.34 8.38
N GLY A 118 -11.13 6.05 8.46
CA GLY A 118 -11.82 5.16 7.53
C GLY A 118 -11.83 3.70 7.96
N GLU A 119 -11.92 2.78 7.01
CA GLU A 119 -12.00 1.34 7.26
C GLU A 119 -10.98 0.58 6.41
N GLU A 120 -10.19 -0.27 7.05
CA GLU A 120 -9.28 -1.21 6.39
C GLU A 120 -9.45 -2.60 7.01
N ASP A 121 -9.67 -3.62 6.17
CA ASP A 121 -9.91 -5.04 6.56
C ASP A 121 -10.99 -5.21 7.67
N GLY A 122 -12.04 -4.36 7.67
CA GLY A 122 -13.13 -4.40 8.64
C GLY A 122 -12.85 -3.68 9.97
N ILE A 123 -11.70 -3.03 10.10
CA ILE A 123 -11.36 -2.18 11.26
C ILE A 123 -11.63 -0.72 10.90
N ALA A 124 -12.54 -0.08 11.64
CA ALA A 124 -12.88 1.32 11.43
C ALA A 124 -12.15 2.22 12.43
N SER A 125 -11.65 3.36 11.94
CA SER A 125 -10.98 4.40 12.72
C SER A 125 -11.59 5.77 12.42
N ALA A 126 -11.77 6.59 13.46
CA ALA A 126 -12.14 7.99 13.28
C ALA A 126 -10.98 8.87 12.79
N GLY A 127 -9.77 8.33 12.80
CA GLY A 127 -8.54 9.05 12.50
C GLY A 127 -8.06 9.93 13.69
N VAL A 128 -6.76 9.95 13.88
CA VAL A 128 -6.11 10.80 14.90
C VAL A 128 -4.92 11.49 14.25
N ILE A 129 -4.90 12.82 14.30
CA ILE A 129 -3.77 13.60 13.76
C ILE A 129 -2.52 13.31 14.59
N SER A 130 -1.45 12.98 13.89
CA SER A 130 -0.13 12.69 14.48
C SER A 130 0.48 13.96 15.10
N ASN A 131 1.34 13.77 16.09
CA ASN A 131 2.14 14.85 16.64
C ASN A 131 3.64 14.59 16.46
N VAL A 132 4.44 15.64 16.46
CA VAL A 132 5.89 15.57 16.21
C VAL A 132 6.64 14.80 17.30
N SER A 133 6.21 14.91 18.56
CA SER A 133 6.86 14.21 19.68
C SER A 133 6.79 12.69 19.52
N ASP A 134 5.62 12.17 19.17
CA ASP A 134 5.43 10.74 18.98
C ASP A 134 6.12 10.25 17.70
N ALA A 135 6.14 11.06 16.65
CA ALA A 135 6.88 10.75 15.43
C ALA A 135 8.39 10.63 15.68
N LEU A 136 8.97 11.52 16.51
CA LEU A 136 10.38 11.45 16.90
C LEU A 136 10.68 10.18 17.71
N LYS A 137 9.86 9.86 18.72
CA LYS A 137 10.01 8.62 19.49
C LYS A 137 9.92 7.38 18.60
N MET A 138 8.97 7.36 17.65
CA MET A 138 8.82 6.25 16.71
C MET A 138 10.07 6.11 15.82
N LYS A 139 10.62 7.20 15.29
CA LYS A 139 11.88 7.18 14.56
C LYS A 139 13.03 6.56 15.36
N GLU A 140 13.11 6.85 16.67
CA GLU A 140 14.16 6.31 17.55
C GLU A 140 14.11 4.78 17.70
N THR A 141 12.99 4.13 17.36
CA THR A 141 12.91 2.66 17.30
C THR A 141 13.75 2.06 16.18
N GLY A 142 14.12 2.88 15.19
CA GLY A 142 14.93 2.48 14.04
C GLY A 142 14.12 1.99 12.84
N ILE A 143 12.87 2.44 12.71
CA ILE A 143 12.05 2.22 11.49
C ILE A 143 12.66 2.91 10.27
N ASP A 144 12.32 2.43 9.08
CA ASP A 144 12.80 2.98 7.80
C ASP A 144 11.89 4.09 7.27
N VAL A 145 10.57 3.93 7.44
CA VAL A 145 9.55 4.89 7.00
C VAL A 145 8.41 4.98 8.03
N LEU A 146 7.74 6.13 8.05
CA LEU A 146 6.70 6.46 9.03
C LEU A 146 5.36 6.73 8.36
N ALA A 147 4.34 5.95 8.69
CA ALA A 147 2.96 6.27 8.41
C ALA A 147 2.42 7.27 9.45
N ALA A 148 1.79 8.34 8.98
CA ALA A 148 1.29 9.39 9.85
C ALA A 148 -0.18 9.72 9.55
N GLY A 149 -0.98 9.80 10.61
CA GLY A 149 -2.33 10.36 10.52
C GLY A 149 -2.26 11.86 10.28
N ILE A 150 -2.58 12.30 9.07
CA ILE A 150 -2.60 13.70 8.63
C ILE A 150 -3.94 14.07 7.98
N GLY A 151 -5.03 13.46 8.47
CA GLY A 151 -6.36 13.62 7.91
C GLY A 151 -6.65 12.77 6.68
N ASN A 152 -5.76 11.83 6.36
CA ASN A 152 -5.96 10.81 5.34
C ASN A 152 -6.91 9.71 5.82
N ILE A 153 -7.63 9.09 4.86
CA ILE A 153 -8.74 8.17 5.14
C ILE A 153 -8.64 6.95 4.22
N HIS A 154 -8.75 5.75 4.78
CA HIS A 154 -8.92 4.52 4.01
C HIS A 154 -10.32 4.46 3.36
N GLY A 155 -10.40 3.95 2.14
CA GLY A 155 -11.65 3.83 1.40
C GLY A 155 -12.04 5.10 0.65
N LYS A 156 -13.37 5.39 0.62
CA LYS A 156 -13.91 6.57 -0.07
C LYS A 156 -13.90 7.78 0.85
N TYR A 157 -13.34 8.89 0.37
CA TYR A 157 -13.38 10.16 1.09
C TYR A 157 -14.81 10.71 1.13
N PRO A 158 -15.31 11.17 2.30
CA PRO A 158 -16.61 11.82 2.37
C PRO A 158 -16.59 13.20 1.70
N GLU A 159 -17.71 13.66 1.19
CA GLU A 159 -17.83 14.98 0.52
C GLU A 159 -17.42 16.15 1.44
N SER A 160 -17.54 15.99 2.74
CA SER A 160 -17.13 16.99 3.74
C SER A 160 -15.61 17.07 3.94
N TRP A 161 -14.84 16.08 3.47
CA TRP A 161 -13.38 16.09 3.58
C TRP A 161 -12.79 17.19 2.68
N LYS A 162 -11.84 17.93 3.19
CA LYS A 162 -11.30 19.09 2.46
C LYS A 162 -9.85 18.89 2.01
N SER A 163 -8.99 18.48 2.92
CA SER A 163 -7.57 18.38 2.62
C SER A 163 -6.80 17.56 3.66
N LEU A 164 -5.62 17.13 3.25
CA LEU A 164 -4.58 16.67 4.15
C LEU A 164 -4.09 17.83 5.04
N ASP A 165 -3.65 17.51 6.25
CA ASP A 165 -2.96 18.44 7.15
C ASP A 165 -1.49 18.57 6.74
N PHE A 166 -1.23 19.49 5.81
CA PHE A 166 0.12 19.75 5.30
C PHE A 166 1.03 20.43 6.33
N GLU A 167 0.46 21.12 7.31
CA GLU A 167 1.26 21.73 8.38
C GLU A 167 1.85 20.66 9.27
N THR A 168 1.04 19.72 9.71
CA THR A 168 1.49 18.56 10.49
C THR A 168 2.46 17.69 9.68
N LEU A 169 2.16 17.39 8.40
CA LEU A 169 3.07 16.66 7.51
C LEU A 169 4.46 17.33 7.44
N SER A 170 4.49 18.64 7.20
CA SER A 170 5.76 19.38 7.11
C SER A 170 6.55 19.36 8.42
N LYS A 171 5.89 19.53 9.55
CA LYS A 171 6.53 19.48 10.87
C LYS A 171 7.13 18.10 11.15
N ILE A 172 6.39 17.03 10.89
CA ILE A 172 6.84 15.64 11.10
C ILE A 172 8.00 15.32 10.17
N SER A 173 7.86 15.57 8.87
CA SER A 173 8.89 15.22 7.89
C SER A 173 10.23 15.95 8.14
N ASN A 174 10.17 17.21 8.55
CA ASN A 174 11.37 17.99 8.89
C ASN A 174 12.01 17.52 10.21
N ALA A 175 11.20 17.14 11.20
CA ALA A 175 11.73 16.71 12.50
C ALA A 175 12.32 15.29 12.44
N THR A 176 11.67 14.37 11.72
CA THR A 176 12.09 12.97 11.68
C THR A 176 13.17 12.69 10.66
N ASP A 177 13.24 13.44 9.58
CA ASP A 177 14.19 13.26 8.46
C ASP A 177 14.16 11.85 7.81
N ILE A 178 13.05 11.11 7.95
CA ILE A 178 12.79 9.84 7.26
C ILE A 178 11.64 9.99 6.27
N GLY A 179 11.48 9.01 5.36
CA GLY A 179 10.37 9.01 4.42
C GLY A 179 9.01 8.89 5.11
N ILE A 180 8.04 9.68 4.66
CA ILE A 180 6.66 9.60 5.16
C ILE A 180 5.81 8.76 4.21
N VAL A 181 4.94 7.93 4.78
CA VAL A 181 3.99 7.12 4.04
C VAL A 181 2.61 7.77 4.12
N LEU A 182 1.98 7.94 2.96
CA LEU A 182 0.62 8.39 2.83
C LEU A 182 -0.29 7.19 2.56
N HIS A 183 -1.00 6.73 3.58
CA HIS A 183 -2.09 5.77 3.43
C HIS A 183 -3.36 6.44 2.92
N GLY A 184 -4.31 5.64 2.40
CA GLY A 184 -5.56 6.16 1.87
C GLY A 184 -5.38 7.06 0.66
N GLY A 185 -4.39 6.77 -0.20
CA GLY A 185 -4.07 7.60 -1.38
C GLY A 185 -5.14 7.64 -2.47
N SER A 186 -6.14 6.76 -2.39
CA SER A 186 -7.26 6.70 -3.35
C SER A 186 -8.24 7.86 -3.13
N GLY A 187 -8.49 8.66 -4.18
CA GLY A 187 -9.48 9.75 -4.14
C GLY A 187 -8.95 11.09 -3.61
N ILE A 188 -7.67 11.17 -3.23
CA ILE A 188 -7.04 12.46 -2.91
C ILE A 188 -6.83 13.26 -4.22
N PRO A 189 -7.21 14.55 -4.28
CA PRO A 189 -6.94 15.41 -5.44
C PRO A 189 -5.46 15.44 -5.83
N THR A 190 -5.17 15.39 -7.12
CA THR A 190 -3.80 15.29 -7.65
C THR A 190 -2.87 16.37 -7.11
N GLU A 191 -3.34 17.62 -7.00
CA GLU A 191 -2.56 18.73 -6.47
C GLU A 191 -2.15 18.53 -5.01
N GLN A 192 -2.99 17.87 -4.21
CA GLN A 192 -2.67 17.55 -2.82
C GLN A 192 -1.65 16.40 -2.73
N VAL A 193 -1.76 15.40 -3.59
CA VAL A 193 -0.77 14.32 -3.71
C VAL A 193 0.59 14.88 -4.10
N VAL A 194 0.66 15.71 -5.14
CA VAL A 194 1.92 16.36 -5.57
C VAL A 194 2.52 17.22 -4.47
N LYS A 195 1.69 17.97 -3.74
CA LYS A 195 2.14 18.75 -2.58
C LYS A 195 2.67 17.85 -1.46
N ALA A 196 2.00 16.74 -1.15
CA ALA A 196 2.47 15.79 -0.15
C ALA A 196 3.85 15.19 -0.52
N ILE A 197 4.04 14.83 -1.80
CA ILE A 197 5.33 14.36 -2.32
C ILE A 197 6.43 15.43 -2.13
N SER A 198 6.12 16.70 -2.41
CA SER A 198 7.08 17.80 -2.19
C SER A 198 7.45 18.01 -0.72
N LEU A 199 6.65 17.49 0.21
CA LEU A 199 6.86 17.49 1.65
C LEU A 199 7.39 16.15 2.20
N ARG A 200 8.11 15.37 1.35
CA ARG A 200 8.79 14.11 1.69
C ARG A 200 7.88 12.89 1.88
N VAL A 201 6.69 12.88 1.32
CA VAL A 201 5.98 11.62 1.13
C VAL A 201 6.73 10.80 0.09
N THR A 202 7.16 9.59 0.46
CA THR A 202 7.99 8.70 -0.37
C THR A 202 7.28 7.41 -0.76
N LYS A 203 6.19 7.06 -0.07
CA LYS A 203 5.31 5.91 -0.36
C LYS A 203 3.86 6.37 -0.27
N ILE A 204 3.03 5.94 -1.22
CA ILE A 204 1.60 6.22 -1.24
C ILE A 204 0.84 4.92 -1.47
N ASN A 205 -0.04 4.55 -0.54
CA ASN A 205 -0.87 3.36 -0.65
C ASN A 205 -2.12 3.66 -1.48
N VAL A 206 -2.32 2.88 -2.55
CA VAL A 206 -3.50 2.96 -3.43
C VAL A 206 -4.10 1.58 -3.60
N ASN A 207 -5.35 1.39 -3.17
CA ASN A 207 -6.08 0.13 -3.31
C ASN A 207 -7.50 0.36 -3.85
N THR A 208 -8.29 1.19 -3.19
CA THR A 208 -9.72 1.41 -3.49
C THR A 208 -9.95 1.81 -4.95
N GLU A 209 -9.14 2.70 -5.52
CA GLU A 209 -9.28 3.09 -6.93
C GLU A 209 -9.08 1.92 -7.89
N LEU A 210 -8.11 1.02 -7.63
CA LEU A 210 -7.92 -0.17 -8.45
C LEU A 210 -9.10 -1.12 -8.34
N GLN A 211 -9.64 -1.29 -7.11
CA GLN A 211 -10.81 -2.15 -6.88
C GLN A 211 -12.03 -1.62 -7.63
N LEU A 212 -12.30 -0.32 -7.55
CA LEU A 212 -13.44 0.31 -8.22
C LEU A 212 -13.29 0.25 -9.75
N ALA A 213 -12.10 0.54 -10.28
CA ALA A 213 -11.83 0.48 -11.72
C ALA A 213 -12.01 -0.95 -12.26
N PHE A 214 -11.51 -1.95 -11.54
CA PHE A 214 -11.68 -3.35 -11.91
C PHE A 214 -13.15 -3.75 -11.91
N ALA A 215 -13.87 -3.47 -10.82
CA ALA A 215 -15.27 -3.85 -10.65
C ALA A 215 -16.15 -3.21 -11.75
N ASP A 216 -16.03 -1.91 -11.98
CA ASP A 216 -16.76 -1.18 -13.00
C ASP A 216 -16.51 -1.74 -14.42
N ALA A 217 -15.26 -2.04 -14.75
CA ALA A 217 -14.92 -2.59 -16.08
C ALA A 217 -15.52 -4.01 -16.27
N VAL A 218 -15.50 -4.85 -15.25
CA VAL A 218 -16.09 -6.20 -15.30
C VAL A 218 -17.62 -6.10 -15.36
N GLU A 219 -18.23 -5.23 -14.57
CA GLU A 219 -19.68 -4.99 -14.58
C GLU A 219 -20.16 -4.55 -15.97
N LYS A 220 -19.52 -3.54 -16.57
CA LYS A 220 -19.82 -3.09 -17.93
C LYS A 220 -19.73 -4.21 -18.95
N PHE A 221 -18.71 -5.06 -18.86
CA PHE A 221 -18.56 -6.22 -19.75
C PHE A 221 -19.70 -7.23 -19.59
N VAL A 222 -20.13 -7.49 -18.37
CA VAL A 222 -21.26 -8.41 -18.08
C VAL A 222 -22.59 -7.81 -18.56
N LEU A 223 -22.87 -6.54 -18.24
CA LEU A 223 -24.11 -5.86 -18.58
C LEU A 223 -24.26 -5.64 -20.09
N SER A 224 -23.17 -5.49 -20.83
CA SER A 224 -23.21 -5.40 -22.31
C SER A 224 -23.63 -6.72 -22.99
N GLY A 225 -23.70 -7.82 -22.25
CA GLY A 225 -23.99 -9.16 -22.78
C GLY A 225 -22.80 -9.83 -23.48
N GLU A 226 -21.63 -9.18 -23.56
CA GLU A 226 -20.42 -9.74 -24.17
C GLU A 226 -19.96 -11.04 -23.47
N SER A 227 -20.15 -11.13 -22.16
CA SER A 227 -19.83 -12.34 -21.38
C SER A 227 -20.56 -13.60 -21.84
N LYS A 228 -21.70 -13.47 -22.53
CA LYS A 228 -22.50 -14.56 -23.07
C LYS A 228 -22.11 -15.00 -24.48
N LYS A 229 -21.22 -14.27 -25.17
CA LYS A 229 -20.82 -14.54 -26.56
C LYS A 229 -19.62 -15.49 -26.60
N GLY A 230 -19.74 -16.55 -27.42
CA GLY A 230 -18.67 -17.50 -27.63
C GLY A 230 -18.14 -18.11 -26.30
N LYS A 231 -16.84 -17.97 -26.05
CA LYS A 231 -16.18 -18.44 -24.82
C LYS A 231 -15.81 -17.29 -23.86
N ASN A 232 -16.53 -16.18 -23.86
CA ASN A 232 -16.22 -15.04 -23.01
C ASN A 232 -16.60 -15.23 -21.53
N PHE A 233 -17.25 -16.35 -21.19
CA PHE A 233 -17.45 -16.80 -19.81
C PHE A 233 -16.18 -17.40 -19.15
N ASP A 234 -15.13 -17.68 -19.94
CA ASP A 234 -13.83 -18.11 -19.41
C ASP A 234 -13.28 -17.02 -18.47
N PRO A 235 -12.92 -17.35 -17.21
CA PRO A 235 -12.42 -16.37 -16.24
C PRO A 235 -11.29 -15.50 -16.79
N ARG A 236 -10.40 -16.06 -17.59
CA ARG A 236 -9.28 -15.31 -18.23
C ARG A 236 -9.75 -14.21 -19.18
N LYS A 237 -10.94 -14.38 -19.78
CA LYS A 237 -11.57 -13.39 -20.67
C LYS A 237 -12.51 -12.47 -19.92
N LEU A 238 -13.29 -13.05 -18.99
CA LEU A 238 -14.22 -12.31 -18.16
C LEU A 238 -13.53 -11.21 -17.35
N LEU A 239 -12.36 -11.53 -16.78
CA LEU A 239 -11.59 -10.60 -15.96
C LEU A 239 -10.64 -9.71 -16.76
N ALA A 240 -10.47 -9.94 -18.07
CA ALA A 240 -9.52 -9.20 -18.90
C ALA A 240 -9.76 -7.69 -18.93
N THR A 241 -11.03 -7.27 -18.94
CA THR A 241 -11.40 -5.84 -18.92
C THR A 241 -11.03 -5.18 -17.61
N GLY A 242 -11.25 -5.87 -16.49
CA GLY A 242 -10.82 -5.42 -15.16
C GLY A 242 -9.30 -5.34 -15.05
N CYS A 243 -8.58 -6.34 -15.56
CA CYS A 243 -7.11 -6.32 -15.61
C CYS A 243 -6.57 -5.10 -16.38
N LYS A 244 -7.19 -4.77 -17.54
CA LYS A 244 -6.83 -3.58 -18.30
C LYS A 244 -7.07 -2.30 -17.49
N ALA A 245 -8.19 -2.21 -16.80
CA ALA A 245 -8.51 -1.05 -15.96
C ALA A 245 -7.49 -0.87 -14.82
N ILE A 246 -7.01 -1.96 -14.19
CA ILE A 246 -5.90 -1.90 -13.23
C ILE A 246 -4.66 -1.29 -13.87
N CYS A 247 -4.25 -1.77 -15.06
CA CYS A 247 -3.08 -1.23 -15.75
C CYS A 247 -3.19 0.28 -15.98
N GLU A 248 -4.34 0.77 -16.44
CA GLU A 248 -4.55 2.20 -16.71
C GLU A 248 -4.49 3.02 -15.41
N THR A 249 -5.12 2.54 -14.33
CA THR A 249 -5.05 3.22 -13.02
C THR A 249 -3.62 3.25 -12.49
N VAL A 250 -2.87 2.15 -12.58
CA VAL A 250 -1.46 2.09 -12.15
C VAL A 250 -0.60 3.05 -12.97
N LYS A 251 -0.79 3.13 -14.30
CA LYS A 251 -0.09 4.10 -15.15
C LYS A 251 -0.34 5.52 -14.71
N GLU A 252 -1.60 5.87 -14.48
CA GLU A 252 -1.99 7.20 -13.99
C GLU A 252 -1.28 7.55 -12.70
N LYS A 253 -1.29 6.64 -11.70
CA LYS A 253 -0.63 6.87 -10.40
C LYS A 253 0.88 7.00 -10.54
N ILE A 254 1.53 6.17 -11.35
CA ILE A 254 2.97 6.26 -11.62
C ILE A 254 3.33 7.65 -12.19
N VAL A 255 2.51 8.19 -13.09
CA VAL A 255 2.71 9.53 -13.67
C VAL A 255 2.50 10.63 -12.62
N ILE A 256 1.39 10.59 -11.88
CA ILE A 256 1.08 11.57 -10.81
C ILE A 256 2.18 11.58 -9.74
N PHE A 257 2.68 10.41 -9.37
CA PHE A 257 3.72 10.26 -8.34
C PHE A 257 5.14 10.59 -8.87
N ASN A 258 5.25 10.88 -10.18
CA ASN A 258 6.54 11.14 -10.85
C ASN A 258 7.56 10.01 -10.61
N SER A 259 7.10 8.76 -10.59
CA SER A 259 7.94 7.57 -10.35
C SER A 259 8.35 6.85 -11.64
N GLN A 260 7.89 7.28 -12.80
CA GLN A 260 8.32 6.75 -14.10
C GLN A 260 9.81 7.03 -14.39
N ASN A 261 10.47 6.11 -15.09
CA ASN A 261 11.88 6.22 -15.48
C ASN A 261 12.83 6.47 -14.27
N ARG A 262 12.51 5.89 -13.12
CA ARG A 262 13.35 5.98 -11.91
C ARG A 262 14.29 4.78 -11.75
N TYR A 263 14.29 3.88 -12.75
CA TYR A 263 15.15 2.72 -12.79
C TYR A 263 15.65 2.44 -14.22
#